data_60b4a5f182493424f27a57fcb82a5817
#
_entry.id   60b4a5f182493424f27a57fcb82a5817
#
_cell.length_a   1.000
_cell.length_b   1.000
_cell.length_c   1.000
_cell.angle_alpha   90.00
_cell.angle_beta   90.00
_cell.angle_gamma   90.00
#
_symmetry.space_group_name_H-M   'P 1'
#
loop_
_entity.id
_entity.type
_entity.pdbx_description
1 polymer ?
#
loop_
_entity_poly.entity_id
_entity_poly.type
_entity_poly.pdbx_seq_one_letter_code
_entity_poly.pdbx_strand_id
1 'polypeptide(L)'
;MKKSWDNPREHTMPAQARVPAELRIGAVRVAPATVLAPMAGVTDTVFRRFIRHASLFATQPHADLGAPGPDSGTWESDTASIDADVTNTQSGCGLIMTEFTSADGLSRMRESKRRRYLTFYDDEHPIAAQLFGSNPETLAEAARIVQDTGFDLVDLNLGCPAKRVVGCNGGSGLLRDLPRIGEIFRAVRQAVTIPFTVKFRLGWNDAQIICVELARMAESEGLNAVALHARTREQAYSGQARWEWIAAIKQAVRIPVIGNGDIRTPEDAAAMIDQTGCDAVMIGRAAPSNPWIFRQIAQYTATGRYDQPTVADRYHMIRAYFQMLLDETEAAAAGDKPGPPARETAGKMKQFASWFTHGVPGGAKLRASIYQMRTGVEILAGVDAFFQARLAAGESEPEPFPAEPAEFPADALVCD
;
A
#
# COMPACT_ATOMS: atom_id res chain seq x y z
N MET A 1 27.35 2.74 10.29
CA MET A 1 27.13 1.31 9.99
C MET A 1 26.28 1.25 8.73
N LYS A 2 26.80 0.78 7.60
CA LYS A 2 25.98 0.50 6.42
C LYS A 2 24.97 -0.56 6.79
N LYS A 3 23.67 -0.25 6.75
CA LYS A 3 22.61 -1.24 6.94
C LYS A 3 22.63 -2.13 5.71
N SER A 4 22.92 -3.41 5.91
CA SER A 4 23.04 -4.39 4.83
C SER A 4 21.67 -4.74 4.25
N TRP A 5 21.21 -3.91 3.31
CA TRP A 5 20.14 -4.26 2.37
C TRP A 5 20.70 -5.06 1.18
N ASP A 6 22.01 -5.29 1.18
CA ASP A 6 22.85 -5.60 0.03
C ASP A 6 23.07 -7.10 -0.21
N ASN A 7 22.29 -8.00 0.41
CA ASN A 7 22.41 -9.39 0.02
C ASN A 7 21.57 -9.64 -1.23
N PRO A 8 22.18 -9.94 -2.39
CA PRO A 8 21.45 -10.42 -3.53
C PRO A 8 20.66 -11.65 -3.10
N ARG A 9 19.34 -11.65 -3.34
CA ARG A 9 18.52 -12.79 -3.03
C ARG A 9 18.89 -13.90 -3.99
N GLU A 10 19.27 -15.04 -3.44
CA GLU A 10 19.40 -16.27 -4.19
C GLU A 10 17.98 -16.83 -4.48
N HIS A 11 17.27 -16.15 -5.40
CA HIS A 11 16.08 -16.74 -5.97
C HIS A 11 16.45 -17.60 -7.16
N THR A 12 15.89 -18.79 -7.22
CA THR A 12 15.94 -19.59 -8.44
C THR A 12 15.09 -18.86 -9.49
N MET A 13 15.74 -18.19 -10.43
CA MET A 13 15.07 -17.39 -11.45
C MET A 13 15.28 -17.99 -12.84
N PRO A 14 14.27 -17.95 -13.71
CA PRO A 14 12.91 -17.47 -13.43
C PRO A 14 12.11 -18.49 -12.60
N ALA A 15 11.35 -18.03 -11.62
CA ALA A 15 10.39 -18.88 -10.90
C ALA A 15 9.32 -19.42 -11.86
N GLN A 16 8.91 -20.69 -11.66
CA GLN A 16 7.90 -21.33 -12.52
C GLN A 16 6.48 -20.92 -12.14
N ALA A 17 6.23 -20.71 -10.84
CA ALA A 17 4.95 -20.24 -10.37
C ALA A 17 4.68 -18.77 -10.76
N ARG A 18 3.42 -18.41 -10.81
CA ARG A 18 2.94 -17.07 -11.12
C ARG A 18 1.96 -16.63 -10.03
N VAL A 19 1.82 -15.33 -9.85
CA VAL A 19 0.79 -14.78 -8.96
C VAL A 19 -0.58 -15.22 -9.47
N PRO A 20 -1.46 -15.79 -8.61
CA PRO A 20 -2.78 -16.26 -9.05
C PRO A 20 -3.61 -15.12 -9.68
N ALA A 21 -4.43 -15.48 -10.67
CA ALA A 21 -5.30 -14.53 -11.34
C ALA A 21 -6.36 -13.94 -10.40
N GLU A 22 -6.77 -14.71 -9.40
CA GLU A 22 -7.71 -14.24 -8.37
C GLU A 22 -7.50 -14.97 -7.04
N LEU A 23 -8.00 -14.33 -5.99
CA LEU A 23 -8.16 -14.86 -4.65
C LEU A 23 -9.57 -14.54 -4.16
N ARG A 24 -10.18 -15.43 -3.39
CA ARG A 24 -11.41 -15.15 -2.66
C ARG A 24 -11.15 -15.06 -1.16
N ILE A 25 -11.59 -13.94 -0.57
CA ILE A 25 -11.58 -13.73 0.88
C ILE A 25 -13.03 -13.65 1.33
N GLY A 26 -13.59 -14.76 1.80
CA GLY A 26 -15.02 -14.87 1.99
C GLY A 26 -15.78 -14.66 0.67
N ALA A 27 -16.70 -13.69 0.66
CA ALA A 27 -17.46 -13.32 -0.55
C ALA A 27 -16.68 -12.37 -1.48
N VAL A 28 -15.61 -11.74 -1.01
CA VAL A 28 -14.88 -10.72 -1.76
C VAL A 28 -13.90 -11.37 -2.75
N ARG A 29 -14.01 -10.97 -4.02
CA ARG A 29 -13.09 -11.34 -5.09
C ARG A 29 -11.95 -10.34 -5.18
N VAL A 30 -10.72 -10.82 -5.11
CA VAL A 30 -9.48 -10.04 -5.26
C VAL A 30 -8.79 -10.48 -6.54
N ALA A 31 -8.78 -9.66 -7.57
CA ALA A 31 -8.24 -10.00 -8.88
C ALA A 31 -7.44 -8.83 -9.48
N PRO A 32 -6.17 -9.05 -9.82
CA PRO A 32 -5.34 -10.23 -9.53
C PRO A 32 -5.07 -10.41 -8.03
N ALA A 33 -4.45 -11.54 -7.63
CA ALA A 33 -4.17 -11.85 -6.22
C ALA A 33 -2.99 -11.02 -5.66
N THR A 34 -3.11 -9.71 -5.75
CA THR A 34 -2.16 -8.70 -5.28
C THR A 34 -2.83 -7.73 -4.32
N VAL A 35 -2.12 -7.29 -3.30
CA VAL A 35 -2.64 -6.44 -2.24
C VAL A 35 -1.70 -5.26 -1.98
N LEU A 36 -2.23 -4.03 -1.97
CA LEU A 36 -1.51 -2.86 -1.46
C LEU A 36 -1.49 -2.92 0.07
N ALA A 37 -0.28 -3.01 0.65
CA ALA A 37 -0.11 -3.07 2.10
C ALA A 37 -0.57 -1.77 2.78
N PRO A 38 -1.16 -1.85 3.98
CA PRO A 38 -1.46 -0.67 4.79
C PRO A 38 -0.17 -0.01 5.28
N MET A 39 0.01 1.27 5.00
CA MET A 39 1.20 2.04 5.35
C MET A 39 0.80 3.42 5.86
N ALA A 40 1.05 3.69 7.16
CA ALA A 40 0.77 4.98 7.77
C ALA A 40 1.55 6.13 7.08
N GLY A 41 0.89 7.26 6.84
CA GLY A 41 1.44 8.40 6.11
C GLY A 41 1.59 8.17 4.60
N VAL A 42 1.13 7.04 4.07
CA VAL A 42 1.28 6.67 2.66
C VAL A 42 -0.05 6.28 2.02
N THR A 43 -0.77 5.30 2.56
CA THR A 43 -1.97 4.72 1.94
C THR A 43 -3.24 5.48 2.30
N ASP A 44 -3.18 6.82 2.26
CA ASP A 44 -4.38 7.67 2.30
C ASP A 44 -5.21 7.54 1.01
N THR A 45 -6.34 8.20 0.97
CA THR A 45 -7.29 8.14 -0.14
C THR A 45 -6.66 8.52 -1.48
N VAL A 46 -5.84 9.57 -1.52
CA VAL A 46 -5.20 10.03 -2.76
C VAL A 46 -4.24 8.97 -3.30
N PHE A 47 -3.38 8.41 -2.43
CA PHE A 47 -2.42 7.40 -2.85
C PHE A 47 -3.09 6.09 -3.25
N ARG A 48 -4.14 5.67 -2.55
CA ARG A 48 -4.88 4.45 -2.90
C ARG A 48 -5.52 4.56 -4.28
N ARG A 49 -6.22 5.67 -4.56
CA ARG A 49 -6.79 5.95 -5.88
C ARG A 49 -5.71 6.08 -6.95
N PHE A 50 -4.61 6.77 -6.63
CA PHE A 50 -3.47 6.85 -7.53
C PHE A 50 -2.95 5.45 -7.93
N ILE A 51 -2.81 4.52 -6.99
CA ILE A 51 -2.40 3.13 -7.31
C ILE A 51 -3.43 2.44 -8.21
N ARG A 52 -4.73 2.65 -8.00
CA ARG A 52 -5.79 2.11 -8.88
C ARG A 52 -5.66 2.63 -10.32
N HIS A 53 -5.27 3.87 -10.47
CA HIS A 53 -5.20 4.55 -11.76
C HIS A 53 -3.79 4.65 -12.35
N ALA A 54 -2.75 4.29 -11.61
CA ALA A 54 -1.35 4.44 -12.07
C ALA A 54 -1.07 3.78 -13.42
N SER A 55 -1.72 2.65 -13.74
CA SER A 55 -1.58 1.98 -15.03
C SER A 55 -2.30 2.71 -16.17
N LEU A 56 -3.32 3.51 -15.89
CA LEU A 56 -4.11 4.21 -16.91
C LEU A 56 -3.33 5.38 -17.51
N PHE A 57 -2.42 5.99 -16.76
CA PHE A 57 -1.59 7.09 -17.25
C PHE A 57 -0.57 6.68 -18.32
N ALA A 58 -0.16 5.42 -18.38
CA ALA A 58 0.81 4.91 -19.34
C ALA A 58 0.21 4.39 -20.66
N THR A 59 -1.12 4.33 -20.80
CA THR A 59 -1.79 3.75 -21.98
C THR A 59 -2.38 4.77 -22.95
N GLN A 60 -2.21 6.08 -22.70
CA GLN A 60 -2.51 7.08 -23.72
C GLN A 60 -1.42 6.96 -24.81
N PRO A 61 -1.76 6.58 -26.05
CA PRO A 61 -0.80 6.72 -27.14
C PRO A 61 -0.41 8.20 -27.20
N HIS A 62 0.86 8.47 -27.46
CA HIS A 62 1.41 9.82 -27.63
C HIS A 62 0.67 10.59 -28.74
N ALA A 63 -0.56 10.98 -28.52
CA ALA A 63 -1.25 11.99 -29.30
C ALA A 63 -0.77 13.33 -28.76
N ASP A 64 -0.01 14.04 -29.59
CA ASP A 64 0.48 15.41 -29.41
C ASP A 64 -0.06 16.12 -28.16
N LEU A 65 0.64 15.99 -27.04
CA LEU A 65 0.42 16.86 -25.90
C LEU A 65 1.16 18.17 -26.20
N GLY A 66 0.56 18.98 -27.08
CA GLY A 66 0.83 20.40 -27.12
C GLY A 66 0.71 20.94 -25.70
N ALA A 67 1.63 21.81 -25.31
CA ALA A 67 1.56 22.48 -24.00
C ALA A 67 0.13 22.97 -23.78
N PRO A 68 -0.53 22.65 -22.65
CA PRO A 68 -1.86 23.15 -22.37
C PRO A 68 -1.80 24.67 -22.37
N GLY A 69 -2.57 25.30 -23.24
CA GLY A 69 -2.79 26.75 -23.17
C GLY A 69 -3.43 27.09 -21.83
N PRO A 70 -3.30 28.34 -21.36
CA PRO A 70 -3.75 28.77 -20.04
C PRO A 70 -5.27 28.68 -19.80
N ASP A 71 -6.05 28.21 -20.76
CA ASP A 71 -7.52 28.23 -20.76
C ASP A 71 -8.20 26.85 -20.77
N SER A 72 -7.49 25.74 -20.64
CA SER A 72 -8.16 24.43 -20.49
C SER A 72 -8.39 24.11 -19.01
N GLY A 73 -9.38 24.79 -18.44
CA GLY A 73 -9.97 24.44 -17.16
C GLY A 73 -10.62 23.05 -17.23
N THR A 74 -10.61 22.40 -16.08
CA THR A 74 -11.38 21.21 -15.71
C THR A 74 -11.16 19.97 -16.59
N TRP A 75 -10.51 18.98 -16.02
CA TRP A 75 -10.69 17.60 -16.38
C TRP A 75 -12.14 17.23 -16.06
N GLU A 76 -13.07 17.54 -16.96
CA GLU A 76 -14.33 16.82 -16.95
C GLU A 76 -13.97 15.36 -17.18
N SER A 77 -14.07 14.60 -16.11
CA SER A 77 -14.04 13.17 -16.16
C SER A 77 -15.25 12.73 -17.00
N ASP A 78 -15.03 12.40 -18.25
CA ASP A 78 -15.87 11.39 -18.91
C ASP A 78 -15.64 10.08 -18.16
N THR A 79 -16.13 10.02 -16.93
CA THR A 79 -16.38 8.81 -16.20
C THR A 79 -17.65 8.18 -16.77
N ALA A 80 -17.59 7.73 -18.03
CA ALA A 80 -18.33 6.55 -18.39
C ALA A 80 -17.95 5.52 -17.33
N SER A 81 -18.92 4.98 -16.61
CA SER A 81 -18.75 4.01 -15.55
C SER A 81 -17.83 2.88 -16.03
N ILE A 82 -16.51 3.05 -15.80
CA ILE A 82 -15.55 1.99 -16.06
C ILE A 82 -15.85 0.97 -14.99
N ASP A 83 -16.24 -0.23 -15.43
CA ASP A 83 -16.51 -1.35 -14.56
C ASP A 83 -15.33 -1.52 -13.59
N ALA A 84 -15.58 -1.54 -12.29
CA ALA A 84 -14.54 -1.65 -11.26
C ALA A 84 -13.63 -2.88 -11.49
N ASP A 85 -14.18 -3.95 -12.05
CA ASP A 85 -13.44 -5.16 -12.43
C ASP A 85 -12.42 -4.87 -13.54
N VAL A 86 -12.74 -4.02 -14.50
CA VAL A 86 -11.82 -3.61 -15.59
C VAL A 86 -10.69 -2.76 -15.04
N THR A 87 -11.00 -1.80 -14.17
CA THR A 87 -10.01 -0.92 -13.53
C THR A 87 -9.03 -1.72 -12.67
N ASN A 88 -9.52 -2.66 -11.86
CA ASN A 88 -8.70 -3.52 -11.03
C ASN A 88 -7.76 -4.40 -11.85
N THR A 89 -8.27 -4.99 -12.92
CA THR A 89 -7.48 -5.84 -13.83
C THR A 89 -6.41 -5.02 -14.54
N GLN A 90 -6.71 -3.80 -14.96
CA GLN A 90 -5.76 -2.91 -15.65
C GLN A 90 -4.67 -2.39 -14.71
N SER A 91 -5.00 -2.01 -13.47
CA SER A 91 -4.02 -1.54 -12.50
C SER A 91 -3.13 -2.65 -11.95
N GLY A 92 -3.59 -3.91 -12.03
CA GLY A 92 -2.92 -5.05 -11.44
C GLY A 92 -2.97 -5.09 -9.90
N CYS A 93 -3.69 -4.17 -9.24
CA CYS A 93 -3.88 -4.14 -7.78
C CYS A 93 -5.26 -4.67 -7.42
N GLY A 94 -5.34 -5.91 -6.93
CA GLY A 94 -6.62 -6.58 -6.67
C GLY A 94 -7.31 -6.13 -5.38
N LEU A 95 -6.58 -5.75 -4.33
CA LEU A 95 -7.12 -5.26 -3.07
C LEU A 95 -6.30 -4.08 -2.55
N ILE A 96 -7.00 -3.05 -2.12
CA ILE A 96 -6.42 -1.88 -1.46
C ILE A 96 -6.74 -1.92 0.04
N MET A 97 -5.77 -1.51 0.87
CA MET A 97 -5.97 -1.35 2.32
C MET A 97 -5.76 0.10 2.75
N THR A 98 -6.58 0.58 3.68
CA THR A 98 -6.40 1.90 4.29
C THR A 98 -5.16 1.94 5.18
N GLU A 99 -4.76 3.13 5.60
CA GLU A 99 -3.92 3.28 6.79
C GLU A 99 -4.63 2.67 7.99
N PHE A 100 -3.85 2.23 9.00
CA PHE A 100 -4.46 1.66 10.19
C PHE A 100 -5.02 2.74 11.11
N THR A 101 -6.25 2.52 11.58
CA THR A 101 -6.99 3.46 12.42
C THR A 101 -7.17 2.89 13.83
N SER A 102 -7.02 3.76 14.84
CA SER A 102 -7.25 3.39 16.24
C SER A 102 -8.71 3.05 16.49
N ALA A 103 -8.99 1.82 16.96
CA ALA A 103 -10.33 1.41 17.32
C ALA A 103 -10.89 2.26 18.49
N ASP A 104 -10.07 2.53 19.51
CA ASP A 104 -10.47 3.43 20.62
C ASP A 104 -10.77 4.85 20.16
N GLY A 105 -9.98 5.37 19.22
CA GLY A 105 -10.24 6.66 18.60
C GLY A 105 -11.54 6.65 17.83
N LEU A 106 -11.70 5.67 16.95
CA LEU A 106 -12.86 5.58 16.06
C LEU A 106 -14.18 5.39 16.81
N SER A 107 -14.23 4.53 17.84
CA SER A 107 -15.43 4.27 18.64
C SER A 107 -15.91 5.52 19.39
N ARG A 108 -14.99 6.38 19.83
CA ARG A 108 -15.31 7.62 20.61
C ARG A 108 -15.54 8.85 19.75
N MET A 109 -15.14 8.82 18.46
CA MET A 109 -15.30 9.97 17.56
C MET A 109 -16.77 10.19 17.17
N ARG A 110 -17.15 11.46 17.00
CA ARG A 110 -18.39 11.81 16.32
C ARG A 110 -18.30 11.43 14.84
N GLU A 111 -19.41 11.09 14.23
CA GLU A 111 -19.50 10.68 12.82
C GLU A 111 -18.76 11.63 11.86
N SER A 112 -18.95 12.94 12.01
CA SER A 112 -18.29 13.95 11.18
C SER A 112 -16.76 13.88 11.21
N LYS A 113 -16.17 13.42 12.33
CA LYS A 113 -14.71 13.22 12.45
C LYS A 113 -14.26 11.86 11.92
N ARG A 114 -15.11 10.83 11.99
CA ARG A 114 -14.81 9.49 11.46
C ARG A 114 -14.56 9.52 9.97
N ARG A 115 -15.27 10.37 9.24
CA ARG A 115 -15.13 10.54 7.77
C ARG A 115 -13.67 10.75 7.35
N ARG A 116 -12.87 11.48 8.11
CA ARG A 116 -11.45 11.68 7.79
C ARG A 116 -10.65 10.36 7.68
N TYR A 117 -11.02 9.34 8.45
CA TYR A 117 -10.30 8.08 8.55
C TYR A 117 -10.92 6.96 7.72
N LEU A 118 -12.21 7.08 7.41
CA LEU A 118 -13.00 6.05 6.74
C LEU A 118 -13.51 6.50 5.36
N THR A 119 -12.94 7.57 4.78
CA THR A 119 -13.28 8.00 3.42
C THR A 119 -12.65 7.06 2.40
N PHE A 120 -13.46 6.63 1.45
CA PHE A 120 -13.06 5.94 0.23
C PHE A 120 -14.03 6.31 -0.90
N TYR A 121 -13.71 5.95 -2.13
CA TYR A 121 -14.51 6.21 -3.32
C TYR A 121 -14.86 4.88 -4.00
N ASP A 122 -15.89 4.89 -4.83
CA ASP A 122 -16.40 3.69 -5.51
C ASP A 122 -15.33 2.98 -6.36
N ASP A 123 -14.38 3.73 -6.92
CA ASP A 123 -13.25 3.21 -7.70
C ASP A 123 -12.17 2.51 -6.85
N GLU A 124 -12.29 2.53 -5.51
CA GLU A 124 -11.35 1.86 -4.63
C GLU A 124 -11.74 0.41 -4.28
N HIS A 125 -12.98 -0.03 -4.60
CA HIS A 125 -13.43 -1.40 -4.31
C HIS A 125 -12.66 -2.47 -5.14
N PRO A 126 -12.35 -3.65 -4.55
CA PRO A 126 -12.52 -3.98 -3.14
C PRO A 126 -11.50 -3.28 -2.25
N ILE A 127 -11.97 -2.80 -1.10
CA ILE A 127 -11.17 -2.06 -0.13
C ILE A 127 -11.33 -2.62 1.29
N ALA A 128 -10.21 -2.72 2.03
CA ALA A 128 -10.18 -3.13 3.42
C ALA A 128 -9.84 -1.96 4.35
N ALA A 129 -10.60 -1.79 5.44
CA ALA A 129 -10.20 -0.88 6.50
C ALA A 129 -9.37 -1.64 7.55
N GLN A 130 -8.17 -1.12 7.86
CA GLN A 130 -7.31 -1.70 8.89
C GLN A 130 -7.49 -0.99 10.23
N LEU A 131 -7.77 -1.78 11.28
CA LEU A 131 -7.93 -1.31 12.66
C LEU A 131 -6.76 -1.77 13.53
N PHE A 132 -6.44 -1.01 14.57
CA PHE A 132 -5.57 -1.45 15.65
C PHE A 132 -6.13 -1.06 17.02
N GLY A 133 -5.80 -1.84 18.02
CA GLY A 133 -6.24 -1.65 19.41
C GLY A 133 -5.93 -2.90 20.23
N SER A 134 -6.25 -2.89 21.52
CA SER A 134 -6.05 -4.03 22.43
C SER A 134 -7.30 -4.39 23.23
N ASN A 135 -8.37 -3.60 23.11
CA ASN A 135 -9.62 -3.88 23.79
C ASN A 135 -10.62 -4.53 22.81
N PRO A 136 -11.15 -5.75 23.13
CA PRO A 136 -12.07 -6.48 22.26
C PRO A 136 -13.36 -5.73 21.95
N GLU A 137 -13.94 -5.06 22.95
CA GLU A 137 -15.21 -4.37 22.83
C GLU A 137 -15.09 -3.15 21.90
N THR A 138 -14.02 -2.35 22.06
CA THR A 138 -13.79 -1.18 21.19
C THR A 138 -13.42 -1.60 19.77
N LEU A 139 -12.70 -2.72 19.60
CA LEU A 139 -12.41 -3.28 18.28
C LEU A 139 -13.65 -3.82 17.59
N ALA A 140 -14.53 -4.49 18.32
CA ALA A 140 -15.82 -4.97 17.81
C ALA A 140 -16.71 -3.80 17.37
N GLU A 141 -16.80 -2.73 18.17
CA GLU A 141 -17.56 -1.54 17.82
C GLU A 141 -16.95 -0.81 16.60
N ALA A 142 -15.64 -0.64 16.55
CA ALA A 142 -14.95 -0.04 15.40
C ALA A 142 -15.16 -0.87 14.12
N ALA A 143 -15.15 -2.19 14.23
CA ALA A 143 -15.43 -3.08 13.10
C ALA A 143 -16.85 -2.95 12.56
N ARG A 144 -17.86 -2.78 13.43
CA ARG A 144 -19.24 -2.46 13.00
C ARG A 144 -19.28 -1.14 12.23
N ILE A 145 -18.63 -0.10 12.76
CA ILE A 145 -18.55 1.20 12.07
C ILE A 145 -17.92 1.06 10.68
N VAL A 146 -16.86 0.26 10.54
CA VAL A 146 -16.24 -0.04 9.24
C VAL A 146 -17.24 -0.71 8.30
N GLN A 147 -17.94 -1.75 8.76
CA GLN A 147 -18.97 -2.45 7.98
C GLN A 147 -20.10 -1.50 7.55
N ASP A 148 -20.62 -0.70 8.48
CA ASP A 148 -21.74 0.22 8.23
C ASP A 148 -21.34 1.38 7.29
N THR A 149 -20.04 1.68 7.19
CA THR A 149 -19.48 2.66 6.24
C THR A 149 -19.41 2.10 4.81
N GLY A 150 -19.49 0.76 4.62
CA GLY A 150 -19.52 0.12 3.32
C GLY A 150 -18.19 -0.46 2.85
N PHE A 151 -17.21 -0.65 3.75
CA PHE A 151 -15.97 -1.38 3.40
C PHE A 151 -16.26 -2.85 3.10
N ASP A 152 -15.49 -3.44 2.15
CA ASP A 152 -15.64 -4.84 1.77
C ASP A 152 -15.08 -5.80 2.81
N LEU A 153 -14.02 -5.38 3.53
CA LEU A 153 -13.35 -6.19 4.55
C LEU A 153 -12.93 -5.31 5.73
N VAL A 154 -12.85 -5.92 6.91
CA VAL A 154 -12.13 -5.37 8.06
C VAL A 154 -10.86 -6.18 8.30
N ASP A 155 -9.74 -5.49 8.58
CA ASP A 155 -8.45 -6.12 8.87
C ASP A 155 -7.91 -5.66 10.23
N LEU A 156 -7.30 -6.57 10.99
CA LEU A 156 -6.66 -6.25 12.26
C LEU A 156 -5.15 -6.13 12.11
N ASN A 157 -4.58 -5.04 12.59
CA ASN A 157 -3.14 -4.82 12.62
C ASN A 157 -2.50 -5.43 13.87
N LEU A 158 -1.72 -6.49 13.70
CA LEU A 158 -0.84 -7.08 14.70
C LEU A 158 0.64 -7.00 14.28
N GLY A 159 0.98 -6.07 13.36
CA GLY A 159 2.32 -6.00 12.79
C GLY A 159 3.06 -4.67 13.00
N CYS A 160 2.37 -3.57 13.35
CA CYS A 160 2.99 -2.26 13.50
C CYS A 160 3.99 -2.24 14.65
N PRO A 161 5.30 -1.93 14.41
CA PRO A 161 6.33 -1.90 15.45
C PRO A 161 6.47 -0.52 16.11
N ALA A 162 5.70 0.49 15.70
CA ALA A 162 5.81 1.86 16.17
C ALA A 162 5.65 1.95 17.70
N LYS A 163 6.54 2.66 18.38
CA LYS A 163 6.58 2.77 19.86
C LYS A 163 5.24 3.20 20.45
N ARG A 164 4.56 4.15 19.82
CA ARG A 164 3.25 4.67 20.26
C ARG A 164 2.16 3.60 20.21
N VAL A 165 2.11 2.80 19.11
CA VAL A 165 1.14 1.71 18.96
C VAL A 165 1.43 0.57 19.94
N VAL A 166 2.69 0.18 20.04
CA VAL A 166 3.13 -0.87 20.97
C VAL A 166 2.95 -0.44 22.44
N GLY A 167 3.17 0.84 22.75
CA GLY A 167 2.98 1.39 24.09
C GLY A 167 1.53 1.33 24.59
N CYS A 168 0.56 1.36 23.68
CA CYS A 168 -0.87 1.12 23.96
C CYS A 168 -1.26 -0.37 23.87
N ASN A 169 -0.28 -1.27 23.90
CA ASN A 169 -0.44 -2.72 23.70
C ASN A 169 -1.17 -3.09 22.39
N GLY A 170 -1.13 -2.23 21.36
CA GLY A 170 -1.68 -2.50 20.04
C GLY A 170 -0.63 -3.00 19.04
N GLY A 171 -1.06 -3.29 17.82
CA GLY A 171 -0.17 -3.75 16.75
C GLY A 171 0.70 -4.93 17.18
N SER A 172 2.00 -4.87 16.93
CA SER A 172 2.93 -5.96 17.30
C SER A 172 3.12 -6.15 18.82
N GLY A 173 2.61 -5.23 19.65
CA GLY A 173 2.61 -5.39 21.10
C GLY A 173 1.78 -6.59 21.56
N LEU A 174 0.68 -6.86 20.88
CA LEU A 174 -0.22 -7.99 21.14
C LEU A 174 0.40 -9.36 20.84
N LEU A 175 1.45 -9.44 20.01
CA LEU A 175 2.11 -10.72 19.70
C LEU A 175 2.70 -11.45 20.95
N ARG A 176 2.70 -10.79 22.10
CA ARG A 176 3.12 -11.37 23.39
C ARG A 176 1.96 -11.90 24.21
N ASP A 177 0.72 -11.78 23.73
CA ASP A 177 -0.51 -12.13 24.46
C ASP A 177 -1.53 -12.82 23.53
N LEU A 178 -1.24 -14.08 23.18
CA LEU A 178 -2.12 -14.88 22.32
C LEU A 178 -3.54 -15.05 22.88
N PRO A 179 -3.75 -15.28 24.19
CA PRO A 179 -5.10 -15.33 24.75
C PRO A 179 -5.90 -14.08 24.46
N ARG A 180 -5.30 -12.89 24.61
CA ARG A 180 -5.95 -11.62 24.31
C ARG A 180 -6.30 -11.46 22.84
N ILE A 181 -5.41 -11.93 21.94
CA ILE A 181 -5.70 -11.94 20.51
C ILE A 181 -6.93 -12.81 20.20
N GLY A 182 -7.04 -13.99 20.83
CA GLY A 182 -8.20 -14.87 20.68
C GLY A 182 -9.51 -14.22 21.15
N GLU A 183 -9.49 -13.48 22.26
CA GLU A 183 -10.65 -12.68 22.71
C GLU A 183 -11.06 -11.64 21.69
N ILE A 184 -10.07 -10.92 21.13
CA ILE A 184 -10.29 -9.90 20.09
C ILE A 184 -10.89 -10.55 18.83
N PHE A 185 -10.34 -11.65 18.35
CA PHE A 185 -10.83 -12.34 17.16
C PHE A 185 -12.31 -12.73 17.31
N ARG A 186 -12.67 -13.35 18.45
CA ARG A 186 -14.08 -13.72 18.74
C ARG A 186 -14.99 -12.51 18.79
N ALA A 187 -14.60 -11.47 19.51
CA ALA A 187 -15.41 -10.26 19.67
C ALA A 187 -15.67 -9.57 18.32
N VAL A 188 -14.63 -9.40 17.49
CA VAL A 188 -14.76 -8.79 16.17
C VAL A 188 -15.54 -9.70 15.22
N ARG A 189 -15.24 -11.02 15.18
CA ARG A 189 -15.97 -11.95 14.30
C ARG A 189 -17.48 -11.98 14.59
N GLN A 190 -17.87 -11.92 15.85
CA GLN A 190 -19.28 -11.88 16.26
C GLN A 190 -19.95 -10.53 15.92
N ALA A 191 -19.17 -9.47 15.76
CA ALA A 191 -19.68 -8.12 15.55
C ALA A 191 -20.00 -7.79 14.09
N VAL A 192 -19.36 -8.47 13.11
CA VAL A 192 -19.48 -8.13 11.69
C VAL A 192 -19.85 -9.35 10.84
N THR A 193 -20.42 -9.13 9.68
CA THR A 193 -20.75 -10.16 8.69
C THR A 193 -19.79 -10.14 7.49
N ILE A 194 -19.17 -8.99 7.21
CA ILE A 194 -18.14 -8.87 6.17
C ILE A 194 -16.90 -9.71 6.52
N PRO A 195 -16.06 -10.07 5.52
CA PRO A 195 -14.83 -10.78 5.77
C PRO A 195 -13.94 -10.05 6.79
N PHE A 196 -13.37 -10.84 7.72
CA PHE A 196 -12.44 -10.38 8.73
C PHE A 196 -11.09 -11.04 8.51
N THR A 197 -10.03 -10.23 8.43
CA THR A 197 -8.65 -10.67 8.18
C THR A 197 -7.70 -10.13 9.25
N VAL A 198 -6.47 -10.64 9.28
CA VAL A 198 -5.44 -10.14 10.19
C VAL A 198 -4.09 -10.06 9.49
N LYS A 199 -3.38 -8.94 9.71
CA LYS A 199 -2.00 -8.77 9.25
C LYS A 199 -1.05 -8.72 10.43
N PHE A 200 -0.03 -9.60 10.45
CA PHE A 200 0.89 -9.77 11.58
C PHE A 200 2.33 -10.01 11.14
N ARG A 201 3.23 -10.10 12.13
CA ARG A 201 4.64 -10.45 11.98
C ARG A 201 4.92 -11.83 12.56
N LEU A 202 6.14 -12.36 12.36
CA LEU A 202 6.56 -13.67 12.86
C LEU A 202 6.33 -13.86 14.36
N GLY A 203 6.50 -12.80 15.11
CA GLY A 203 6.44 -12.75 16.56
C GLY A 203 7.19 -11.53 17.08
N TRP A 204 7.44 -11.49 18.38
CA TRP A 204 8.16 -10.38 19.00
C TRP A 204 9.64 -10.35 18.59
N ASN A 205 10.33 -11.49 18.75
CA ASN A 205 11.73 -11.70 18.39
C ASN A 205 11.96 -13.16 17.99
N ASP A 206 13.22 -13.55 17.76
CA ASP A 206 13.56 -14.89 17.30
C ASP A 206 13.29 -15.99 18.35
N ALA A 207 13.26 -15.64 19.64
CA ALA A 207 12.90 -16.58 20.71
C ALA A 207 11.37 -16.72 20.88
N GLN A 208 10.59 -15.84 20.28
CA GLN A 208 9.12 -15.77 20.41
C GLN A 208 8.47 -15.68 19.02
N ILE A 209 8.68 -16.71 18.20
CA ILE A 209 8.00 -16.87 16.91
C ILE A 209 6.70 -17.62 17.16
N ILE A 210 5.57 -16.97 16.86
CA ILE A 210 4.22 -17.46 17.13
C ILE A 210 3.35 -17.50 15.89
N CYS A 211 3.87 -17.15 14.73
CA CYS A 211 3.08 -16.89 13.51
C CYS A 211 2.22 -18.07 13.07
N VAL A 212 2.71 -19.32 13.23
CA VAL A 212 1.93 -20.52 12.86
C VAL A 212 0.78 -20.76 13.85
N GLU A 213 1.03 -20.59 15.13
CA GLU A 213 0.01 -20.73 16.17
C GLU A 213 -1.07 -19.66 16.01
N LEU A 214 -0.65 -18.42 15.77
CA LEU A 214 -1.57 -17.31 15.52
C LEU A 214 -2.42 -17.53 14.26
N ALA A 215 -1.86 -18.06 13.18
CA ALA A 215 -2.61 -18.36 11.97
C ALA A 215 -3.68 -19.46 12.21
N ARG A 216 -3.34 -20.52 12.95
CA ARG A 216 -4.30 -21.56 13.34
C ARG A 216 -5.41 -20.99 14.23
N MET A 217 -5.07 -20.11 15.16
CA MET A 217 -6.05 -19.41 15.97
C MET A 217 -6.97 -18.54 15.10
N ALA A 218 -6.43 -17.78 14.15
CA ALA A 218 -7.23 -16.98 13.24
C ALA A 218 -8.23 -17.83 12.46
N GLU A 219 -7.81 -18.98 11.92
CA GLU A 219 -8.71 -19.92 11.25
C GLU A 219 -9.80 -20.47 12.19
N SER A 220 -9.41 -20.92 13.38
CA SER A 220 -10.35 -21.50 14.36
C SER A 220 -11.38 -20.49 14.87
N GLU A 221 -11.03 -19.22 14.96
CA GLU A 221 -11.94 -18.12 15.34
C GLU A 221 -12.72 -17.53 14.15
N GLY A 222 -12.61 -18.16 12.95
CA GLY A 222 -13.44 -17.84 11.78
C GLY A 222 -12.98 -16.63 10.98
N LEU A 223 -11.71 -16.27 11.01
CA LEU A 223 -11.15 -15.28 10.10
C LEU A 223 -11.08 -15.83 8.67
N ASN A 224 -11.16 -14.93 7.70
CA ASN A 224 -11.29 -15.30 6.29
C ASN A 224 -9.95 -15.33 5.53
N ALA A 225 -8.90 -14.68 6.04
CA ALA A 225 -7.55 -14.76 5.52
C ALA A 225 -6.52 -14.24 6.55
N VAL A 226 -5.26 -14.56 6.32
CA VAL A 226 -4.12 -14.04 7.09
C VAL A 226 -3.07 -13.45 6.18
N ALA A 227 -2.40 -12.36 6.61
CA ALA A 227 -1.28 -11.76 5.91
C ALA A 227 -0.04 -11.75 6.84
N LEU A 228 1.06 -12.38 6.40
CA LEU A 228 2.30 -12.43 7.16
C LEU A 228 3.37 -11.50 6.57
N HIS A 229 3.82 -10.51 7.36
CA HIS A 229 5.11 -9.90 7.12
C HIS A 229 6.20 -10.76 7.76
N ALA A 230 7.01 -11.42 6.93
CA ALA A 230 7.93 -12.47 7.36
C ALA A 230 9.20 -11.94 8.08
N ARG A 231 9.02 -11.01 9.00
CA ARG A 231 10.03 -10.47 9.94
C ARG A 231 9.47 -10.44 11.35
N THR A 232 10.33 -10.51 12.35
CA THR A 232 9.93 -10.25 13.74
C THR A 232 9.72 -8.75 13.99
N ARG A 233 9.08 -8.42 15.11
CA ARG A 233 8.95 -7.01 15.55
C ARG A 233 10.33 -6.37 15.77
N GLU A 234 11.26 -7.08 16.41
CA GLU A 234 12.60 -6.56 16.70
C GLU A 234 13.44 -6.34 15.45
N GLN A 235 13.30 -7.19 14.42
CA GLN A 235 13.94 -6.97 13.14
C GLN A 235 13.46 -5.66 12.48
N ALA A 236 12.26 -5.21 12.77
CA ALA A 236 11.63 -4.08 12.08
C ALA A 236 11.71 -4.24 10.54
N TYR A 237 12.67 -3.61 9.90
CA TYR A 237 12.92 -3.72 8.45
C TYR A 237 14.34 -4.21 8.13
N SER A 238 15.15 -4.55 9.14
CA SER A 238 16.51 -5.05 8.95
C SER A 238 16.53 -6.52 8.52
N GLY A 239 17.62 -6.92 7.86
CA GLY A 239 17.79 -8.28 7.36
C GLY A 239 16.79 -8.64 6.26
N GLN A 240 16.68 -9.94 5.96
CA GLN A 240 15.75 -10.47 4.95
C GLN A 240 14.44 -10.93 5.57
N ALA A 241 13.35 -10.85 4.82
CA ALA A 241 12.09 -11.51 5.17
C ALA A 241 12.26 -13.03 5.06
N ARG A 242 11.85 -13.75 6.06
CA ARG A 242 12.01 -15.21 6.16
C ARG A 242 10.79 -15.92 5.58
N TRP A 243 10.79 -16.10 4.27
CA TRP A 243 9.66 -16.64 3.52
C TRP A 243 9.28 -18.08 3.90
N GLU A 244 10.20 -18.86 4.46
CA GLU A 244 9.93 -20.19 4.99
C GLU A 244 8.78 -20.20 6.01
N TRP A 245 8.56 -19.11 6.73
CA TRP A 245 7.44 -19.00 7.66
C TRP A 245 6.10 -18.74 6.96
N ILE A 246 6.11 -18.12 5.78
CA ILE A 246 4.90 -18.01 4.94
C ILE A 246 4.50 -19.41 4.49
N ALA A 247 5.46 -20.22 4.00
CA ALA A 247 5.24 -21.61 3.63
C ALA A 247 4.72 -22.44 4.82
N ALA A 248 5.30 -22.27 6.01
CA ALA A 248 4.87 -22.98 7.23
C ALA A 248 3.41 -22.64 7.61
N ILE A 249 3.00 -21.38 7.49
CA ILE A 249 1.60 -20.98 7.71
C ILE A 249 0.72 -21.61 6.64
N LYS A 250 1.11 -21.54 5.37
CA LYS A 250 0.30 -22.09 4.27
C LYS A 250 0.05 -23.60 4.42
N GLN A 251 1.00 -24.31 4.97
CA GLN A 251 0.83 -25.75 5.31
C GLN A 251 -0.05 -25.99 6.55
N ALA A 252 -0.16 -24.99 7.44
CA ALA A 252 -0.82 -25.13 8.73
C ALA A 252 -2.30 -24.77 8.73
N VAL A 253 -2.78 -23.99 7.74
CA VAL A 253 -4.15 -23.48 7.64
C VAL A 253 -4.73 -23.68 6.24
N ARG A 254 -6.06 -23.68 6.14
CA ARG A 254 -6.81 -23.78 4.87
C ARG A 254 -7.29 -22.43 4.36
N ILE A 255 -7.45 -21.45 5.25
CA ILE A 255 -7.79 -20.08 4.85
C ILE A 255 -6.66 -19.47 4.01
N PRO A 256 -6.96 -18.54 3.12
CA PRO A 256 -5.98 -17.85 2.31
C PRO A 256 -4.83 -17.23 3.11
N VAL A 257 -3.62 -17.40 2.60
CA VAL A 257 -2.38 -16.84 3.16
C VAL A 257 -1.80 -15.83 2.17
N ILE A 258 -1.65 -14.58 2.61
CA ILE A 258 -1.09 -13.48 1.84
C ILE A 258 0.37 -13.26 2.28
N GLY A 259 1.31 -13.49 1.37
CA GLY A 259 2.75 -13.33 1.63
C GLY A 259 3.16 -11.86 1.54
N ASN A 260 3.94 -11.38 2.52
CA ASN A 260 4.47 -10.02 2.54
C ASN A 260 5.92 -9.97 3.04
N GLY A 261 6.69 -9.13 2.41
CA GLY A 261 8.09 -8.83 2.76
C GLY A 261 9.03 -9.02 1.58
N ASP A 262 9.78 -7.98 1.30
CA ASP A 262 10.84 -7.94 0.31
C ASP A 262 10.44 -8.19 -1.16
N ILE A 263 9.20 -7.96 -1.53
CA ILE A 263 8.79 -7.92 -2.93
C ILE A 263 9.12 -6.53 -3.47
N ARG A 264 10.04 -6.48 -4.45
CA ARG A 264 10.52 -5.26 -5.10
C ARG A 264 10.27 -5.27 -6.60
N THR A 265 10.27 -6.48 -7.18
CA THR A 265 10.10 -6.70 -8.60
C THR A 265 9.00 -7.73 -8.85
N PRO A 266 8.49 -7.86 -10.08
CA PRO A 266 7.57 -8.92 -10.46
C PRO A 266 8.14 -10.32 -10.24
N GLU A 267 9.44 -10.48 -10.44
CA GLU A 267 10.16 -11.73 -10.20
C GLU A 267 10.13 -12.12 -8.72
N ASP A 268 10.33 -11.15 -7.80
CA ASP A 268 10.21 -11.42 -6.36
C ASP A 268 8.80 -11.92 -5.99
N ALA A 269 7.76 -11.37 -6.63
CA ALA A 269 6.38 -11.80 -6.41
C ALA A 269 6.17 -13.25 -6.88
N ALA A 270 6.66 -13.59 -8.08
CA ALA A 270 6.62 -14.94 -8.59
C ALA A 270 7.42 -15.93 -7.72
N ALA A 271 8.63 -15.52 -7.28
CA ALA A 271 9.47 -16.32 -6.40
C ALA A 271 8.82 -16.58 -5.03
N MET A 272 8.12 -15.58 -4.47
CA MET A 272 7.38 -15.78 -3.22
C MET A 272 6.28 -16.83 -3.38
N ILE A 273 5.49 -16.77 -4.45
CA ILE A 273 4.47 -17.80 -4.74
C ILE A 273 5.13 -19.17 -4.91
N ASP A 274 6.21 -19.26 -5.69
CA ASP A 274 6.91 -20.51 -5.98
C ASP A 274 7.47 -21.18 -4.73
N GLN A 275 8.11 -20.40 -3.87
CA GLN A 275 8.78 -20.91 -2.66
C GLN A 275 7.82 -21.20 -1.50
N THR A 276 6.71 -20.49 -1.43
CA THR A 276 5.83 -20.55 -0.25
C THR A 276 4.47 -21.17 -0.50
N GLY A 277 4.02 -21.20 -1.75
CA GLY A 277 2.68 -21.63 -2.11
C GLY A 277 1.58 -20.72 -1.57
N CYS A 278 1.89 -19.48 -1.15
CA CYS A 278 0.87 -18.54 -0.66
C CYS A 278 -0.14 -18.18 -1.76
N ASP A 279 -1.32 -17.73 -1.37
CA ASP A 279 -2.46 -17.52 -2.27
C ASP A 279 -2.46 -16.14 -2.92
N ALA A 280 -1.74 -15.20 -2.33
CA ALA A 280 -1.59 -13.82 -2.82
C ALA A 280 -0.30 -13.18 -2.32
N VAL A 281 0.09 -12.07 -2.93
CA VAL A 281 1.24 -11.27 -2.53
C VAL A 281 0.80 -9.88 -2.10
N MET A 282 1.43 -9.36 -1.02
CA MET A 282 1.18 -8.01 -0.53
C MET A 282 2.43 -7.15 -0.70
N ILE A 283 2.27 -6.01 -1.38
CA ILE A 283 3.34 -5.08 -1.70
C ILE A 283 3.24 -3.86 -0.80
N GLY A 284 4.33 -3.55 -0.08
CA GLY A 284 4.45 -2.38 0.76
C GLY A 284 5.39 -1.34 0.15
N ARG A 285 6.59 -1.21 0.70
CA ARG A 285 7.60 -0.18 0.42
C ARG A 285 7.99 -0.02 -1.06
N ALA A 286 7.79 -1.05 -1.88
CA ALA A 286 8.03 -0.93 -3.31
C ALA A 286 6.98 -0.06 -4.02
N ALA A 287 5.72 -0.06 -3.57
CA ALA A 287 4.64 0.65 -4.24
C ALA A 287 4.84 2.18 -4.34
N PRO A 288 5.27 2.91 -3.31
CA PRO A 288 5.59 4.34 -3.44
C PRO A 288 6.76 4.62 -4.39
N SER A 289 7.76 3.74 -4.43
CA SER A 289 8.93 3.93 -5.30
C SER A 289 8.65 3.51 -6.74
N ASN A 290 7.81 2.51 -6.94
CA ASN A 290 7.39 1.97 -8.22
C ASN A 290 5.87 1.73 -8.24
N PRO A 291 5.04 2.72 -8.49
CA PRO A 291 3.58 2.56 -8.54
C PRO A 291 3.08 1.58 -9.61
N TRP A 292 3.87 1.32 -10.64
CA TRP A 292 3.55 0.34 -11.68
C TRP A 292 3.78 -1.11 -11.27
N ILE A 293 4.33 -1.38 -10.07
CA ILE A 293 4.68 -2.74 -9.62
C ILE A 293 3.52 -3.73 -9.77
N PHE A 294 2.31 -3.32 -9.49
CA PHE A 294 1.12 -4.19 -9.59
C PHE A 294 0.83 -4.57 -11.05
N ARG A 295 0.85 -3.58 -11.96
CA ARG A 295 0.71 -3.81 -13.40
C ARG A 295 1.85 -4.68 -13.94
N GLN A 296 3.09 -4.38 -13.52
CA GLN A 296 4.26 -5.15 -13.93
C GLN A 296 4.16 -6.61 -13.47
N ILE A 297 3.64 -6.88 -12.26
CA ILE A 297 3.36 -8.24 -11.78
C ILE A 297 2.32 -8.91 -12.67
N ALA A 298 1.24 -8.23 -13.04
CA ALA A 298 0.21 -8.77 -13.92
C ALA A 298 0.77 -9.09 -15.32
N GLN A 299 1.56 -8.18 -15.91
CA GLN A 299 2.24 -8.39 -17.19
C GLN A 299 3.22 -9.58 -17.13
N TYR A 300 4.06 -9.63 -16.09
CA TYR A 300 5.01 -10.73 -15.89
C TYR A 300 4.30 -12.07 -15.70
N THR A 301 3.20 -12.06 -14.96
CA THR A 301 2.36 -13.26 -14.77
C THR A 301 1.82 -13.77 -16.11
N ALA A 302 1.37 -12.88 -16.99
CA ALA A 302 0.78 -13.23 -18.26
C ALA A 302 1.81 -13.64 -19.32
N THR A 303 2.96 -12.97 -19.38
CA THR A 303 3.88 -13.04 -20.53
C THR A 303 5.32 -13.39 -20.17
N GLY A 304 5.70 -13.38 -18.89
CA GLY A 304 7.09 -13.48 -18.43
C GLY A 304 7.92 -12.22 -18.68
N ARG A 305 7.30 -11.13 -19.10
CA ARG A 305 7.93 -9.82 -19.36
C ARG A 305 7.05 -8.71 -18.83
N TYR A 306 7.63 -7.53 -18.62
CA TYR A 306 6.91 -6.33 -18.21
C TYR A 306 7.60 -5.06 -18.72
N ASP A 307 6.82 -3.98 -18.82
CA ASP A 307 7.30 -2.69 -19.30
C ASP A 307 8.10 -1.98 -18.20
N GLN A 308 9.16 -1.29 -18.63
CA GLN A 308 9.89 -0.33 -17.79
C GLN A 308 9.41 1.09 -18.12
N PRO A 309 9.13 1.93 -17.12
CA PRO A 309 8.68 3.29 -17.37
C PRO A 309 9.79 4.12 -18.01
N THR A 310 9.40 4.91 -19.00
CA THR A 310 10.24 5.94 -19.62
C THR A 310 10.36 7.19 -18.74
N VAL A 311 11.22 8.14 -19.13
CA VAL A 311 11.28 9.47 -18.50
C VAL A 311 9.93 10.18 -18.57
N ALA A 312 9.21 10.06 -19.70
CA ALA A 312 7.89 10.64 -19.88
C ALA A 312 6.84 10.00 -18.97
N ASP A 313 6.83 8.66 -18.87
CA ASP A 313 5.90 7.95 -17.97
C ASP A 313 6.11 8.37 -16.52
N ARG A 314 7.38 8.47 -16.10
CA ARG A 314 7.74 8.90 -14.76
C ARG A 314 7.32 10.33 -14.47
N TYR A 315 7.52 11.24 -15.42
CA TYR A 315 7.06 12.63 -15.32
C TYR A 315 5.54 12.71 -15.18
N HIS A 316 4.80 12.06 -16.08
CA HIS A 316 3.34 12.05 -16.05
C HIS A 316 2.80 11.48 -14.72
N MET A 317 3.40 10.41 -14.24
CA MET A 317 3.03 9.78 -12.97
C MET A 317 3.21 10.73 -11.78
N ILE A 318 4.38 11.35 -11.66
CA ILE A 318 4.67 12.29 -10.55
C ILE A 318 3.72 13.49 -10.62
N ARG A 319 3.56 14.05 -11.82
CA ARG A 319 2.69 15.20 -12.05
C ARG A 319 1.24 14.88 -11.70
N ALA A 320 0.72 13.74 -12.16
CA ALA A 320 -0.64 13.30 -11.87
C ALA A 320 -0.88 13.15 -10.36
N TYR A 321 0.02 12.46 -9.65
CA TYR A 321 -0.11 12.30 -8.20
C TYR A 321 -0.06 13.64 -7.45
N PHE A 322 0.84 14.53 -7.83
CA PHE A 322 0.97 15.85 -7.19
C PHE A 322 -0.25 16.73 -7.48
N GLN A 323 -0.80 16.66 -8.69
CA GLN A 323 -2.04 17.36 -9.00
C GLN A 323 -3.21 16.83 -8.17
N MET A 324 -3.37 15.50 -8.04
CA MET A 324 -4.41 14.92 -7.17
C MET A 324 -4.32 15.40 -5.72
N LEU A 325 -3.10 15.58 -5.19
CA LEU A 325 -2.88 16.12 -3.84
C LEU A 325 -3.30 17.60 -3.74
N LEU A 326 -3.06 18.39 -4.77
CA LEU A 326 -3.47 19.80 -4.82
C LEU A 326 -4.98 19.91 -4.92
N ASP A 327 -5.62 19.16 -5.81
CA ASP A 327 -7.06 19.15 -6.02
C ASP A 327 -7.82 18.76 -4.75
N GLU A 328 -7.31 17.75 -4.01
CA GLU A 328 -7.89 17.35 -2.71
C GLU A 328 -7.77 18.48 -1.66
N THR A 329 -6.66 19.22 -1.68
CA THR A 329 -6.45 20.36 -0.78
C THR A 329 -7.37 21.53 -1.12
N GLU A 330 -7.57 21.81 -2.39
CA GLU A 330 -8.48 22.86 -2.87
C GLU A 330 -9.94 22.53 -2.54
N ALA A 331 -10.37 21.29 -2.79
CA ALA A 331 -11.70 20.82 -2.40
C ALA A 331 -11.94 20.90 -0.90
N ALA A 332 -10.93 20.61 -0.08
CA ALA A 332 -11.00 20.79 1.37
C ALA A 332 -11.11 22.24 1.79
N ALA A 333 -10.38 23.15 1.13
CA ALA A 333 -10.44 24.58 1.40
C ALA A 333 -11.79 25.19 1.00
N ALA A 334 -12.42 24.70 -0.05
CA ALA A 334 -13.77 25.07 -0.47
C ALA A 334 -14.87 24.57 0.47
N GLY A 335 -14.55 23.64 1.39
CA GLY A 335 -15.50 23.06 2.33
C GLY A 335 -16.31 21.89 1.77
N ASP A 336 -16.00 21.45 0.56
CA ASP A 336 -16.72 20.38 -0.13
C ASP A 336 -16.42 19.01 0.50
N LYS A 337 -15.20 18.83 1.06
CA LYS A 337 -14.72 17.56 1.63
C LYS A 337 -13.75 17.81 2.79
N PRO A 338 -13.62 16.86 3.75
CA PRO A 338 -12.51 16.88 4.70
C PRO A 338 -11.22 16.52 3.98
N GLY A 339 -10.20 17.37 4.03
CA GLY A 339 -8.90 17.12 3.40
C GLY A 339 -7.74 17.75 4.18
N PRO A 340 -6.50 17.50 3.77
CA PRO A 340 -5.31 18.00 4.45
C PRO A 340 -5.13 19.50 4.21
N PRO A 341 -4.60 20.26 5.19
CA PRO A 341 -4.22 21.63 4.96
C PRO A 341 -3.01 21.74 4.01
N ALA A 342 -2.89 22.85 3.29
CA ALA A 342 -1.86 23.06 2.26
C ALA A 342 -0.42 22.76 2.74
N ARG A 343 -0.11 22.95 4.03
CA ARG A 343 1.21 22.63 4.59
C ARG A 343 1.47 21.11 4.65
N GLU A 344 0.47 20.32 5.00
CA GLU A 344 0.56 18.86 5.02
C GLU A 344 0.74 18.33 3.59
N THR A 345 0.00 18.87 2.64
CA THR A 345 0.12 18.54 1.20
C THR A 345 1.53 18.79 0.68
N ALA A 346 2.10 19.97 0.93
CA ALA A 346 3.46 20.28 0.53
C ALA A 346 4.48 19.31 1.21
N GLY A 347 4.27 18.97 2.48
CA GLY A 347 5.07 17.98 3.20
C GLY A 347 5.02 16.60 2.54
N LYS A 348 3.82 16.16 2.18
CA LYS A 348 3.60 14.89 1.48
C LYS A 348 4.23 14.87 0.08
N MET A 349 4.07 15.94 -0.69
CA MET A 349 4.73 16.06 -2.00
C MET A 349 6.25 15.96 -1.89
N LYS A 350 6.88 16.57 -0.87
CA LYS A 350 8.32 16.44 -0.60
C LYS A 350 8.72 15.00 -0.27
N GLN A 351 7.94 14.32 0.54
CA GLN A 351 8.15 12.90 0.88
C GLN A 351 8.11 12.03 -0.36
N PHE A 352 7.08 12.16 -1.18
CA PHE A 352 6.90 11.35 -2.40
C PHE A 352 7.91 11.71 -3.49
N ALA A 353 8.33 12.99 -3.59
CA ALA A 353 9.40 13.38 -4.49
C ALA A 353 10.70 12.59 -4.21
N SER A 354 10.98 12.28 -2.94
CA SER A 354 12.13 11.45 -2.57
C SER A 354 12.05 10.04 -3.14
N TRP A 355 10.88 9.44 -3.13
CA TRP A 355 10.67 8.08 -3.64
C TRP A 355 10.63 8.05 -5.17
N PHE A 356 9.86 8.94 -5.78
CA PHE A 356 9.62 8.95 -7.23
C PHE A 356 10.85 9.35 -8.04
N THR A 357 11.76 10.13 -7.48
CA THR A 357 12.98 10.60 -8.15
C THR A 357 14.24 9.84 -7.70
N HIS A 358 14.08 8.79 -6.89
CA HIS A 358 15.22 7.93 -6.54
C HIS A 358 15.70 7.17 -7.78
N GLY A 359 17.01 7.17 -8.01
CA GLY A 359 17.60 6.56 -9.21
C GLY A 359 17.48 7.40 -10.50
N VAL A 360 16.71 8.50 -10.50
CA VAL A 360 16.58 9.39 -11.65
C VAL A 360 17.88 10.23 -11.79
N PRO A 361 18.55 10.27 -12.96
CA PRO A 361 19.69 11.15 -13.20
C PRO A 361 19.34 12.62 -12.90
N GLY A 362 20.14 13.28 -12.07
CA GLY A 362 19.85 14.64 -11.60
C GLY A 362 18.79 14.76 -10.50
N GLY A 363 18.09 13.68 -10.14
CA GLY A 363 17.03 13.66 -9.14
C GLY A 363 17.45 14.17 -7.75
N ALA A 364 18.73 14.00 -7.37
CA ALA A 364 19.23 14.54 -6.11
C ALA A 364 19.19 16.08 -6.07
N LYS A 365 19.50 16.75 -7.19
CA LYS A 365 19.41 18.22 -7.31
C LYS A 365 17.95 18.67 -7.25
N LEU A 366 17.06 17.96 -7.94
CA LEU A 366 15.62 18.23 -7.89
C LEU A 366 15.09 18.12 -6.46
N ARG A 367 15.42 17.05 -5.73
CA ARG A 367 15.01 16.88 -4.33
C ARG A 367 15.50 18.03 -3.45
N ALA A 368 16.77 18.41 -3.56
CA ALA A 368 17.35 19.53 -2.81
C ALA A 368 16.58 20.85 -3.08
N SER A 369 16.22 21.10 -4.34
CA SER A 369 15.41 22.26 -4.72
C SER A 369 13.99 22.19 -4.12
N ILE A 370 13.31 21.06 -4.26
CA ILE A 370 11.96 20.83 -3.74
C ILE A 370 11.89 21.05 -2.21
N TYR A 371 12.92 20.64 -1.47
CA TYR A 371 12.95 20.85 -0.02
C TYR A 371 12.95 22.33 0.39
N GLN A 372 13.43 23.25 -0.45
CA GLN A 372 13.42 24.69 -0.21
C GLN A 372 12.07 25.34 -0.56
N MET A 373 11.27 24.72 -1.40
CA MET A 373 9.96 25.25 -1.81
C MET A 373 8.97 25.19 -0.66
N ARG A 374 8.02 26.11 -0.62
CA ARG A 374 7.07 26.26 0.50
C ARG A 374 5.66 25.81 0.16
N THR A 375 5.28 25.85 -1.08
CA THR A 375 3.94 25.52 -1.55
C THR A 375 3.93 24.32 -2.50
N GLY A 376 2.80 23.62 -2.58
CA GLY A 376 2.64 22.51 -3.53
C GLY A 376 2.74 22.95 -4.99
N VAL A 377 2.25 24.15 -5.30
CA VAL A 377 2.34 24.73 -6.66
C VAL A 377 3.80 24.97 -7.06
N GLU A 378 4.64 25.51 -6.16
CA GLU A 378 6.08 25.65 -6.42
C GLU A 378 6.76 24.30 -6.66
N ILE A 379 6.39 23.28 -5.86
CA ILE A 379 6.95 21.92 -5.98
C ILE A 379 6.58 21.32 -7.34
N LEU A 380 5.32 21.44 -7.76
CA LEU A 380 4.87 20.93 -9.06
C LEU A 380 5.58 21.65 -10.20
N ALA A 381 5.69 22.98 -10.16
CA ALA A 381 6.43 23.75 -11.16
C ALA A 381 7.92 23.34 -11.26
N GLY A 382 8.55 23.04 -10.11
CA GLY A 382 9.93 22.53 -10.08
C GLY A 382 10.07 21.16 -10.73
N VAL A 383 9.10 20.26 -10.51
CA VAL A 383 9.04 18.96 -11.18
C VAL A 383 8.84 19.14 -12.68
N ASP A 384 7.90 19.99 -13.09
CA ASP A 384 7.63 20.28 -14.52
C ASP A 384 8.89 20.79 -15.21
N ALA A 385 9.55 21.79 -14.65
CA ALA A 385 10.78 22.36 -15.24
C ALA A 385 11.91 21.32 -15.40
N PHE A 386 12.08 20.44 -14.39
CA PHE A 386 13.12 19.41 -14.42
C PHE A 386 12.87 18.36 -15.51
N PHE A 387 11.66 17.81 -15.57
CA PHE A 387 11.36 16.75 -16.54
C PHE A 387 11.21 17.28 -17.97
N GLN A 388 10.63 18.47 -18.17
CA GLN A 388 10.55 19.09 -19.49
C GLN A 388 11.94 19.36 -20.06
N ALA A 389 12.91 19.81 -19.25
CA ALA A 389 14.28 20.00 -19.71
C ALA A 389 14.94 18.68 -20.17
N ARG A 390 14.68 17.57 -19.48
CA ARG A 390 15.18 16.24 -19.86
C ARG A 390 14.55 15.73 -21.15
N LEU A 391 13.23 15.86 -21.28
CA LEU A 391 12.51 15.48 -22.49
C LEU A 391 12.95 16.32 -23.71
N ALA A 392 13.18 17.63 -23.53
CA ALA A 392 13.72 18.51 -24.57
C ALA A 392 15.15 18.15 -24.97
N ALA A 393 15.93 17.56 -24.05
CA ALA A 393 17.27 17.01 -24.35
C ALA A 393 17.22 15.65 -25.07
N GLY A 394 16.03 15.10 -25.35
CA GLY A 394 15.84 13.83 -26.05
C GLY A 394 15.99 12.59 -25.17
N GLU A 395 15.95 12.72 -23.84
CA GLU A 395 16.00 11.60 -22.93
C GLU A 395 14.65 10.84 -22.96
N SER A 396 14.64 9.69 -23.62
CA SER A 396 13.42 8.86 -23.79
C SER A 396 13.60 7.41 -23.34
N GLU A 397 14.81 7.02 -22.95
CA GLU A 397 15.09 5.64 -22.59
C GLU A 397 14.41 5.21 -21.30
N PRO A 398 14.03 3.91 -21.19
CA PRO A 398 13.52 3.37 -19.95
C PRO A 398 14.52 3.54 -18.80
N GLU A 399 14.07 4.05 -17.67
CA GLU A 399 14.86 4.14 -16.45
C GLU A 399 14.51 2.98 -15.53
N PRO A 400 15.40 2.00 -15.34
CA PRO A 400 15.12 0.92 -14.41
C PRO A 400 14.98 1.49 -12.99
N PHE A 401 14.04 0.92 -12.23
CA PHE A 401 13.95 1.23 -10.81
C PHE A 401 15.23 0.72 -10.11
N PRO A 402 15.76 1.50 -9.16
CA PRO A 402 16.86 1.00 -8.36
C PRO A 402 16.43 -0.27 -7.64
N ALA A 403 17.30 -1.26 -7.59
CA ALA A 403 17.06 -2.53 -6.89
C ALA A 403 16.77 -2.33 -5.38
N GLU A 404 17.14 -1.17 -4.85
CA GLU A 404 16.89 -0.76 -3.47
C GLU A 404 15.74 0.24 -3.42
N PRO A 405 14.67 -0.01 -2.63
CA PRO A 405 13.69 1.02 -2.36
C PRO A 405 14.38 2.18 -1.63
N ALA A 406 13.96 3.42 -1.93
CA ALA A 406 14.36 4.57 -1.15
C ALA A 406 14.18 4.26 0.34
N GLU A 407 15.17 4.61 1.19
CA GLU A 407 15.06 4.40 2.62
C GLU A 407 13.79 5.11 3.13
N PHE A 408 12.88 4.33 3.70
CA PHE A 408 11.83 4.91 4.52
C PHE A 408 12.51 5.40 5.79
N PRO A 409 12.48 6.69 6.12
CA PRO A 409 12.92 7.13 7.44
C PRO A 409 12.12 6.33 8.46
N ALA A 410 12.82 5.79 9.47
CA ALA A 410 12.18 4.98 10.51
C ALA A 410 11.01 5.73 11.20
N ASP A 411 11.03 7.04 11.12
CA ASP A 411 10.05 7.96 11.69
C ASP A 411 8.89 8.31 10.72
N ALA A 412 9.01 8.05 9.42
CA ALA A 412 7.94 8.30 8.43
C ALA A 412 6.76 7.31 8.55
N LEU A 413 6.90 6.27 9.36
CA LEU A 413 5.85 5.30 9.70
C LEU A 413 5.28 5.60 11.11
N VAL A 414 5.57 6.76 11.67
CA VAL A 414 5.04 7.19 12.97
C VAL A 414 3.73 7.90 12.73
N CYS A 415 2.65 7.29 13.19
CA CYS A 415 1.37 7.95 13.36
C CYS A 415 1.55 9.12 14.34
N ASP A 416 1.34 10.34 13.89
CA ASP A 416 1.01 11.47 14.75
C ASP A 416 -0.43 11.35 15.29
#